data_dc4b0ce7d9f4dd487091cbb2abf7ba0e
#
_entry.id   dc4b0ce7d9f4dd487091cbb2abf7ba0e
#
_cell.length_a   1.000
_cell.length_b   1.000
_cell.length_c   1.000
_cell.angle_alpha   90.00
_cell.angle_beta   90.00
_cell.angle_gamma   90.00
#
_symmetry.space_group_name_H-M   'P 1'
#
loop_
_entity.id
_entity.type
_entity.pdbx_description
1 polymer ?
#
loop_
_entity_poly.entity_id
_entity_poly.type
_entity_poly.pdbx_seq_one_letter_code
_entity_poly.pdbx_strand_id
1 'polypeptide(L)'
;VSGASISFGTPVVFESAQSNYTSTTFDSTNNKIVIAYQDGGNADYGTAIVGTVSGTSISFGSAAVFESAAILFASAIFDSTNNKIVIAYRDGGNSNYGTAIVGTVSGTSISFGTAVVFETGDSVDISATFDSNSNKAVISYQDASNSLYGTAIVGTVSGTSISFGTAVVYNSGGTYYTTATFDSNSNKAVIAYRDGGNSNQGTAIVGTVSGTSISFGAEVVFETGGVTSLSATFDSNAHKVVIAYQDSDNSQYGTVIVGTVSGTSISFNSSIVFEAAETQYTATAFDSNAGKVVIAYKDVGNSGYGTSVVFTSAASNSTDFIGITAEAISSAATGAVNVYGGINAVQTGL
;
A
#
# COMPACT_ATOMS: atom_id res chain seq x y z
N VAL A 1 -1.02 16.33 -7.09
CA VAL A 1 0.44 16.44 -7.21
C VAL A 1 0.79 17.22 -8.46
N SER A 2 1.77 18.10 -8.39
CA SER A 2 2.26 18.87 -9.56
C SER A 2 3.79 18.84 -9.55
N GLY A 3 4.38 18.21 -10.57
CA GLY A 3 5.82 17.99 -10.63
C GLY A 3 6.32 17.15 -9.45
N ALA A 4 7.30 17.67 -8.70
CA ALA A 4 7.86 17.05 -7.49
C ALA A 4 7.23 17.60 -6.20
N SER A 5 6.12 18.33 -6.30
CA SER A 5 5.49 18.99 -5.15
C SER A 5 4.06 18.49 -4.94
N ILE A 6 3.65 18.49 -3.67
CA ILE A 6 2.27 18.28 -3.26
C ILE A 6 1.78 19.57 -2.57
N SER A 7 0.56 19.95 -2.87
CA SER A 7 -0.14 21.04 -2.17
C SER A 7 -1.35 20.45 -1.44
N PHE A 8 -1.59 20.93 -0.24
CA PHE A 8 -2.68 20.48 0.61
C PHE A 8 -3.76 21.56 0.71
N GLY A 9 -5.02 21.13 0.76
CA GLY A 9 -6.12 21.97 1.18
C GLY A 9 -6.14 22.16 2.70
N THR A 10 -7.17 22.85 3.18
CA THR A 10 -7.39 22.98 4.61
C THR A 10 -7.79 21.62 5.20
N PRO A 11 -7.16 21.17 6.29
CA PRO A 11 -7.54 19.94 6.96
C PRO A 11 -9.00 19.98 7.45
N VAL A 12 -9.71 18.85 7.30
CA VAL A 12 -11.07 18.66 7.78
C VAL A 12 -11.09 17.46 8.73
N VAL A 13 -11.61 17.68 9.94
CA VAL A 13 -11.75 16.63 10.95
C VAL A 13 -12.92 15.73 10.55
N PHE A 14 -12.69 14.42 10.40
CA PHE A 14 -13.72 13.42 10.15
C PHE A 14 -14.21 12.73 11.41
N GLU A 15 -13.38 12.71 12.47
CA GLU A 15 -13.68 12.18 13.80
C GLU A 15 -13.02 13.09 14.85
N SER A 16 -13.78 13.51 15.85
CA SER A 16 -13.30 14.42 16.89
C SER A 16 -12.63 13.71 18.07
N ALA A 17 -12.83 12.39 18.18
CA ALA A 17 -12.16 11.55 19.15
C ALA A 17 -10.89 10.92 18.57
N GLN A 18 -10.21 10.12 19.36
CA GLN A 18 -9.05 9.37 18.90
C GLN A 18 -9.44 8.37 17.81
N SER A 19 -8.73 8.38 16.70
CA SER A 19 -8.87 7.43 15.60
C SER A 19 -7.58 6.64 15.46
N ASN A 20 -7.67 5.31 15.51
CA ASN A 20 -6.52 4.42 15.32
C ASN A 20 -6.75 3.46 14.15
N TYR A 21 -5.70 2.79 13.69
CA TYR A 21 -5.76 1.78 12.63
C TYR A 21 -6.55 2.25 11.40
N THR A 22 -6.32 3.49 11.01
CA THR A 22 -7.02 4.11 9.88
C THR A 22 -6.56 3.49 8.56
N SER A 23 -7.53 3.17 7.70
CA SER A 23 -7.28 2.71 6.33
C SER A 23 -8.21 3.44 5.38
N THR A 24 -7.67 3.83 4.23
CA THR A 24 -8.41 4.65 3.26
C THR A 24 -8.39 3.97 1.90
N THR A 25 -9.56 3.95 1.24
CA THR A 25 -9.68 3.48 -0.14
C THR A 25 -10.50 4.44 -0.99
N PHE A 26 -10.28 4.40 -2.30
CA PHE A 26 -11.02 5.22 -3.27
C PHE A 26 -12.02 4.37 -4.05
N ASP A 27 -13.29 4.68 -3.88
CA ASP A 27 -14.40 4.16 -4.69
C ASP A 27 -14.47 4.95 -6.00
N SER A 28 -13.88 4.41 -7.04
CA SER A 28 -13.81 5.06 -8.35
C SER A 28 -15.16 5.11 -9.08
N THR A 29 -16.11 4.26 -8.71
CA THR A 29 -17.46 4.23 -9.30
C THR A 29 -18.30 5.39 -8.78
N ASN A 30 -18.29 5.62 -7.47
CA ASN A 30 -19.06 6.69 -6.84
C ASN A 30 -18.24 7.98 -6.68
N ASN A 31 -16.94 7.94 -7.04
CA ASN A 31 -16.00 9.05 -6.84
C ASN A 31 -15.95 9.50 -5.37
N LYS A 32 -15.76 8.56 -4.47
CA LYS A 32 -15.75 8.76 -3.01
C LYS A 32 -14.49 8.19 -2.37
N ILE A 33 -14.11 8.81 -1.28
CA ILE A 33 -13.13 8.25 -0.34
C ILE A 33 -13.90 7.53 0.76
N VAL A 34 -13.44 6.35 1.15
CA VAL A 34 -13.94 5.65 2.34
C VAL A 34 -12.78 5.52 3.32
N ILE A 35 -13.00 5.97 4.55
CA ILE A 35 -12.04 5.81 5.66
C ILE A 35 -12.66 4.82 6.64
N ALA A 36 -11.97 3.71 6.90
CA ALA A 36 -12.26 2.79 7.98
C ALA A 36 -11.29 3.05 9.15
N TYR A 37 -11.76 3.00 10.38
CA TYR A 37 -10.96 3.32 11.55
C TYR A 37 -11.53 2.69 12.83
N GLN A 38 -10.69 2.57 13.84
CA GLN A 38 -11.08 2.31 15.20
C GLN A 38 -11.51 3.63 15.86
N ASP A 39 -12.73 3.70 16.34
CA ASP A 39 -13.33 4.90 16.95
C ASP A 39 -13.15 4.89 18.46
N GLY A 40 -12.11 5.58 18.96
CA GLY A 40 -11.83 5.69 20.40
C GLY A 40 -12.87 6.49 21.17
N GLY A 41 -13.72 7.28 20.49
CA GLY A 41 -14.86 7.97 21.08
C GLY A 41 -16.08 7.06 21.27
N ASN A 42 -16.08 5.89 20.62
CA ASN A 42 -17.18 4.94 20.63
C ASN A 42 -16.69 3.52 21.01
N ALA A 43 -16.07 3.39 22.17
CA ALA A 43 -15.59 2.12 22.72
C ALA A 43 -14.69 1.30 21.75
N ASP A 44 -13.87 1.98 20.94
CA ASP A 44 -12.97 1.39 19.95
C ASP A 44 -13.69 0.60 18.84
N TYR A 45 -14.97 0.89 18.60
CA TYR A 45 -15.76 0.23 17.55
C TYR A 45 -15.18 0.44 16.15
N GLY A 46 -15.39 -0.56 15.32
CA GLY A 46 -15.07 -0.45 13.88
C GLY A 46 -16.05 0.49 13.19
N THR A 47 -15.55 1.62 12.72
CA THR A 47 -16.37 2.69 12.11
C THR A 47 -15.82 3.06 10.74
N ALA A 48 -16.71 3.42 9.80
CA ALA A 48 -16.30 3.94 8.51
C ALA A 48 -17.09 5.20 8.13
N ILE A 49 -16.47 6.06 7.35
CA ILE A 49 -17.06 7.32 6.90
C ILE A 49 -16.76 7.56 5.42
N VAL A 50 -17.72 8.17 4.71
CA VAL A 50 -17.62 8.47 3.28
C VAL A 50 -17.29 9.93 3.07
N GLY A 51 -16.21 10.20 2.35
CA GLY A 51 -15.74 11.53 1.98
C GLY A 51 -16.00 11.87 0.51
N THR A 52 -16.36 13.12 0.25
CA THR A 52 -16.48 13.69 -1.10
C THR A 52 -15.40 14.75 -1.28
N VAL A 53 -14.51 14.53 -2.25
CA VAL A 53 -13.45 15.49 -2.61
C VAL A 53 -13.97 16.44 -3.69
N SER A 54 -13.73 17.73 -3.50
CA SER A 54 -14.03 18.79 -4.48
C SER A 54 -12.88 19.80 -4.49
N GLY A 55 -12.10 19.81 -5.57
CA GLY A 55 -10.87 20.59 -5.65
C GLY A 55 -9.86 20.16 -4.58
N THR A 56 -9.49 21.05 -3.67
CA THR A 56 -8.60 20.78 -2.54
C THR A 56 -9.32 20.61 -1.20
N SER A 57 -10.64 20.48 -1.22
CA SER A 57 -11.47 20.30 -0.03
C SER A 57 -12.07 18.91 0.00
N ILE A 58 -12.33 18.41 1.22
CA ILE A 58 -13.09 17.18 1.46
C ILE A 58 -14.25 17.49 2.41
N SER A 59 -15.39 16.87 2.18
CA SER A 59 -16.54 16.88 3.09
C SER A 59 -16.94 15.43 3.39
N PHE A 60 -17.43 15.19 4.60
CA PHE A 60 -17.79 13.88 5.07
C PHE A 60 -19.30 13.74 5.29
N GLY A 61 -19.82 12.52 5.06
CA GLY A 61 -21.17 12.13 5.43
C GLY A 61 -21.24 11.73 6.91
N SER A 62 -22.24 10.92 7.26
CA SER A 62 -22.35 10.36 8.60
C SER A 62 -21.50 9.11 8.74
N ALA A 63 -20.81 8.98 9.86
CA ALA A 63 -20.09 7.76 10.22
C ALA A 63 -21.06 6.59 10.42
N ALA A 64 -20.64 5.38 10.05
CA ALA A 64 -21.39 4.15 10.18
C ALA A 64 -20.54 3.09 10.87
N VAL A 65 -21.06 2.53 11.96
CA VAL A 65 -20.41 1.42 12.66
C VAL A 65 -20.57 0.15 11.85
N PHE A 66 -19.46 -0.55 11.56
CA PHE A 66 -19.45 -1.83 10.89
C PHE A 66 -19.21 -2.99 11.87
N GLU A 67 -18.57 -2.70 13.01
CA GLU A 67 -18.34 -3.66 14.10
C GLU A 67 -18.60 -2.99 15.45
N SER A 68 -19.48 -3.58 16.26
CA SER A 68 -19.87 -3.05 17.59
C SER A 68 -18.97 -3.59 18.72
N ALA A 69 -17.73 -3.86 18.41
CA ALA A 69 -16.67 -4.22 19.33
C ALA A 69 -15.38 -3.52 18.93
N ALA A 70 -14.37 -3.58 19.80
CA ALA A 70 -13.05 -3.04 19.50
C ALA A 70 -12.41 -3.77 18.33
N ILE A 71 -11.91 -3.02 17.37
CA ILE A 71 -11.17 -3.55 16.22
C ILE A 71 -9.72 -3.10 16.22
N LEU A 72 -8.84 -3.85 15.54
CA LEU A 72 -7.46 -3.44 15.25
C LEU A 72 -7.12 -3.79 13.79
N PHE A 73 -6.05 -3.19 13.29
CA PHE A 73 -5.47 -3.51 11.97
C PHE A 73 -6.49 -3.48 10.81
N ALA A 74 -7.33 -2.45 10.77
CA ALA A 74 -8.28 -2.30 9.67
C ALA A 74 -7.55 -2.07 8.34
N SER A 75 -7.99 -2.78 7.30
CA SER A 75 -7.50 -2.61 5.92
C SER A 75 -8.69 -2.58 4.97
N ALA A 76 -8.89 -1.46 4.30
CA ALA A 76 -10.01 -1.20 3.39
C ALA A 76 -9.56 -1.19 1.94
N ILE A 77 -10.28 -1.92 1.09
CA ILE A 77 -10.05 -1.96 -0.36
C ILE A 77 -11.36 -1.74 -1.12
N PHE A 78 -11.23 -1.30 -2.37
CA PHE A 78 -12.35 -1.15 -3.29
C PHE A 78 -12.35 -2.29 -4.32
N ASP A 79 -13.40 -3.10 -4.30
CA ASP A 79 -13.73 -4.08 -5.34
C ASP A 79 -14.43 -3.36 -6.49
N SER A 80 -13.67 -3.02 -7.52
CA SER A 80 -14.16 -2.28 -8.68
C SER A 80 -15.11 -3.08 -9.57
N THR A 81 -15.11 -4.41 -9.46
CA THR A 81 -16.00 -5.28 -10.23
C THR A 81 -17.41 -5.31 -9.66
N ASN A 82 -17.50 -5.43 -8.33
CA ASN A 82 -18.79 -5.50 -7.63
C ASN A 82 -19.24 -4.13 -7.10
N ASN A 83 -18.41 -3.09 -7.23
CA ASN A 83 -18.64 -1.76 -6.65
C ASN A 83 -18.89 -1.84 -5.14
N LYS A 84 -17.97 -2.49 -4.44
CA LYS A 84 -18.04 -2.72 -3.00
C LYS A 84 -16.76 -2.31 -2.30
N ILE A 85 -16.91 -1.91 -1.05
CA ILE A 85 -15.80 -1.77 -0.13
C ILE A 85 -15.66 -3.09 0.65
N VAL A 86 -14.45 -3.62 0.75
CA VAL A 86 -14.15 -4.72 1.67
C VAL A 86 -13.25 -4.17 2.75
N ILE A 87 -13.62 -4.38 4.00
CA ILE A 87 -12.83 -4.02 5.18
C ILE A 87 -12.45 -5.32 5.89
N ALA A 88 -11.15 -5.62 5.95
CA ALA A 88 -10.60 -6.70 6.76
C ALA A 88 -10.07 -6.10 8.06
N TYR A 89 -10.29 -6.79 9.18
CA TYR A 89 -9.91 -6.31 10.49
C TYR A 89 -9.75 -7.45 11.50
N ARG A 90 -9.05 -7.19 12.58
CA ARG A 90 -9.01 -8.04 13.76
C ARG A 90 -10.19 -7.68 14.65
N ASP A 91 -11.02 -8.67 14.94
CA ASP A 91 -12.25 -8.52 15.71
C ASP A 91 -12.01 -8.84 17.20
N GLY A 92 -11.81 -7.78 18.01
CA GLY A 92 -11.59 -7.92 19.44
C GLY A 92 -12.82 -8.43 20.21
N GLY A 93 -14.02 -8.26 19.65
CA GLY A 93 -15.26 -8.82 20.21
C GLY A 93 -15.42 -10.32 19.96
N ASN A 94 -14.67 -10.86 19.01
CA ASN A 94 -14.72 -12.26 18.61
C ASN A 94 -13.35 -12.93 18.75
N SER A 95 -12.78 -12.93 19.91
CA SER A 95 -11.52 -13.62 20.24
C SER A 95 -10.33 -13.21 19.35
N ASN A 96 -10.32 -11.99 18.84
CA ASN A 96 -9.32 -11.43 17.94
C ASN A 96 -9.24 -12.14 16.56
N TYR A 97 -10.32 -12.77 16.13
CA TYR A 97 -10.38 -13.44 14.85
C TYR A 97 -10.21 -12.47 13.68
N GLY A 98 -9.59 -12.97 12.61
CA GLY A 98 -9.55 -12.27 11.34
C GLY A 98 -10.93 -12.26 10.70
N THR A 99 -11.50 -11.07 10.53
CA THR A 99 -12.89 -10.86 10.07
C THR A 99 -12.90 -9.87 8.91
N ALA A 100 -13.82 -10.05 7.97
CA ALA A 100 -14.03 -9.08 6.90
C ALA A 100 -15.51 -8.80 6.68
N ILE A 101 -15.81 -7.58 6.24
CA ILE A 101 -17.17 -7.11 5.98
C ILE A 101 -17.25 -6.38 4.64
N VAL A 102 -18.40 -6.48 3.98
CA VAL A 102 -18.64 -5.84 2.68
C VAL A 102 -19.53 -4.61 2.86
N GLY A 103 -19.04 -3.46 2.41
CA GLY A 103 -19.76 -2.19 2.43
C GLY A 103 -20.28 -1.78 1.06
N THR A 104 -21.42 -1.09 1.03
CA THR A 104 -22.01 -0.48 -0.16
C THR A 104 -22.13 1.02 0.04
N VAL A 105 -21.44 1.80 -0.77
CA VAL A 105 -21.52 3.27 -0.77
C VAL A 105 -22.75 3.71 -1.54
N SER A 106 -23.50 4.64 -0.98
CA SER A 106 -24.63 5.32 -1.62
C SER A 106 -24.65 6.79 -1.24
N GLY A 107 -24.35 7.68 -2.19
CA GLY A 107 -24.18 9.09 -1.92
C GLY A 107 -23.03 9.37 -0.96
N THR A 108 -23.34 9.84 0.24
CA THR A 108 -22.37 10.12 1.31
C THR A 108 -22.49 9.15 2.50
N SER A 109 -23.17 8.03 2.29
CA SER A 109 -23.38 7.01 3.32
C SER A 109 -22.79 5.68 2.87
N ILE A 110 -22.49 4.82 3.84
CA ILE A 110 -22.09 3.43 3.61
C ILE A 110 -22.96 2.52 4.48
N SER A 111 -23.39 1.39 3.92
CA SER A 111 -24.12 0.33 4.64
C SER A 111 -23.35 -0.97 4.50
N PHE A 112 -23.48 -1.85 5.49
CA PHE A 112 -22.69 -3.08 5.58
C PHE A 112 -23.56 -4.32 5.52
N GLY A 113 -23.02 -5.40 4.96
CA GLY A 113 -23.58 -6.73 5.02
C GLY A 113 -23.25 -7.43 6.34
N THR A 114 -23.25 -8.75 6.33
CA THR A 114 -22.84 -9.55 7.50
C THR A 114 -21.34 -9.77 7.48
N ALA A 115 -20.68 -9.55 8.61
CA ALA A 115 -19.27 -9.86 8.80
C ALA A 115 -19.00 -11.37 8.67
N VAL A 116 -17.86 -11.74 8.07
CA VAL A 116 -17.46 -13.13 7.84
C VAL A 116 -16.04 -13.34 8.36
N VAL A 117 -15.88 -14.30 9.23
CA VAL A 117 -14.57 -14.72 9.77
C VAL A 117 -13.78 -15.40 8.65
N PHE A 118 -12.55 -14.95 8.40
CA PHE A 118 -11.62 -15.60 7.47
C PHE A 118 -10.53 -16.41 8.20
N GLU A 119 -10.27 -16.08 9.47
CA GLU A 119 -9.32 -16.79 10.32
C GLU A 119 -9.88 -16.91 11.74
N THR A 120 -9.92 -18.14 12.27
CA THR A 120 -10.40 -18.43 13.63
C THR A 120 -9.29 -18.36 14.69
N GLY A 121 -8.15 -17.81 14.33
CA GLY A 121 -7.04 -17.48 15.18
C GLY A 121 -6.86 -15.99 15.36
N ASP A 122 -5.99 -15.59 16.28
CA ASP A 122 -5.59 -14.21 16.47
C ASP A 122 -4.82 -13.70 15.22
N SER A 123 -5.37 -12.69 14.56
CA SER A 123 -4.84 -12.15 13.30
C SER A 123 -4.29 -10.73 13.49
N VAL A 124 -3.04 -10.53 13.14
CA VAL A 124 -2.29 -9.28 13.36
C VAL A 124 -1.74 -8.75 12.03
N ASP A 125 -1.40 -7.48 11.97
CA ASP A 125 -0.79 -6.85 10.78
C ASP A 125 -1.55 -7.17 9.48
N ILE A 126 -2.87 -6.94 9.49
CA ILE A 126 -3.74 -7.27 8.35
C ILE A 126 -3.56 -6.25 7.23
N SER A 127 -3.34 -6.73 6.01
CA SER A 127 -3.28 -5.91 4.80
C SER A 127 -4.02 -6.57 3.66
N ALA A 128 -4.87 -5.83 2.98
CA ALA A 128 -5.67 -6.32 1.86
C ALA A 128 -5.33 -5.59 0.56
N THR A 129 -5.49 -6.30 -0.56
CA THR A 129 -5.44 -5.72 -1.90
C THR A 129 -6.50 -6.35 -2.80
N PHE A 130 -6.90 -5.64 -3.86
CA PHE A 130 -7.87 -6.13 -4.83
C PHE A 130 -7.18 -6.58 -6.11
N ASP A 131 -7.25 -7.88 -6.41
CA ASP A 131 -6.85 -8.45 -7.69
C ASP A 131 -7.96 -8.20 -8.72
N SER A 132 -7.80 -7.16 -9.51
CA SER A 132 -8.78 -6.76 -10.53
C SER A 132 -8.82 -7.71 -11.73
N ASN A 133 -7.81 -8.57 -11.92
CA ASN A 133 -7.78 -9.56 -12.98
C ASN A 133 -8.64 -10.79 -12.66
N SER A 134 -8.56 -11.30 -11.44
CA SER A 134 -9.34 -12.45 -10.99
C SER A 134 -10.61 -12.03 -10.22
N ASN A 135 -10.83 -10.75 -9.99
CA ASN A 135 -11.94 -10.19 -9.22
C ASN A 135 -12.00 -10.77 -7.80
N LYS A 136 -10.87 -10.69 -7.10
CA LYS A 136 -10.71 -11.25 -5.75
C LYS A 136 -10.09 -10.25 -4.79
N ALA A 137 -10.53 -10.30 -3.54
CA ALA A 137 -9.79 -9.73 -2.43
C ALA A 137 -8.66 -10.69 -2.04
N VAL A 138 -7.45 -10.19 -1.85
CA VAL A 138 -6.34 -10.92 -1.26
C VAL A 138 -6.03 -10.27 0.08
N ILE A 139 -6.12 -11.04 1.17
CA ILE A 139 -5.84 -10.57 2.52
C ILE A 139 -4.61 -11.29 3.02
N SER A 140 -3.58 -10.54 3.37
CA SER A 140 -2.35 -11.00 4.02
C SER A 140 -2.41 -10.64 5.49
N TYR A 141 -1.94 -11.53 6.36
CA TYR A 141 -1.93 -11.32 7.80
C TYR A 141 -0.85 -12.17 8.49
N GLN A 142 -0.48 -11.75 9.69
CA GLN A 142 0.26 -12.59 10.62
C GLN A 142 -0.75 -13.46 11.37
N ASP A 143 -0.62 -14.78 11.24
CA ASP A 143 -1.39 -15.75 12.02
C ASP A 143 -0.71 -16.00 13.38
N ALA A 144 -1.12 -15.25 14.40
CA ALA A 144 -0.53 -15.33 15.72
C ALA A 144 -0.86 -16.66 16.43
N SER A 145 -1.92 -17.34 16.00
CA SER A 145 -2.29 -18.66 16.51
C SER A 145 -1.49 -19.78 15.87
N ASN A 146 -0.84 -19.51 14.73
CA ASN A 146 0.01 -20.44 14.01
C ASN A 146 1.48 -19.95 13.99
N SER A 147 2.08 -19.79 15.15
CA SER A 147 3.50 -19.44 15.31
C SER A 147 3.92 -18.14 14.63
N LEU A 148 3.02 -17.17 14.49
CA LEU A 148 3.23 -15.88 13.84
C LEU A 148 3.53 -16.00 12.32
N TYR A 149 3.08 -17.07 11.68
CA TYR A 149 3.34 -17.30 10.27
C TYR A 149 2.65 -16.25 9.38
N GLY A 150 3.32 -15.87 8.31
CA GLY A 150 2.75 -15.07 7.25
C GLY A 150 1.76 -15.88 6.42
N THR A 151 0.51 -15.50 6.46
CA THR A 151 -0.59 -16.24 5.82
C THR A 151 -1.39 -15.32 4.92
N ALA A 152 -1.90 -15.85 3.81
CA ALA A 152 -2.79 -15.12 2.92
C ALA A 152 -4.01 -15.94 2.56
N ILE A 153 -5.13 -15.25 2.32
CA ILE A 153 -6.39 -15.87 1.96
C ILE A 153 -7.07 -15.07 0.83
N VAL A 154 -7.82 -15.80 -0.03
CA VAL A 154 -8.53 -15.21 -1.17
C VAL A 154 -10.01 -15.14 -0.88
N GLY A 155 -10.57 -13.92 -0.97
CA GLY A 155 -11.98 -13.62 -0.78
C GLY A 155 -12.72 -13.39 -2.11
N THR A 156 -13.95 -13.85 -2.19
CA THR A 156 -14.87 -13.61 -3.30
C THR A 156 -16.09 -12.85 -2.82
N VAL A 157 -16.28 -11.63 -3.30
CA VAL A 157 -17.45 -10.80 -2.99
C VAL A 157 -18.64 -11.25 -3.86
N SER A 158 -19.81 -11.38 -3.23
CA SER A 158 -21.09 -11.61 -3.90
C SER A 158 -22.21 -10.85 -3.19
N GLY A 159 -22.77 -9.85 -3.85
CA GLY A 159 -23.75 -8.95 -3.25
C GLY A 159 -23.15 -8.16 -2.09
N THR A 160 -23.62 -8.40 -0.88
CA THR A 160 -23.15 -7.75 0.38
C THR A 160 -22.40 -8.73 1.28
N SER A 161 -21.96 -9.87 0.76
CA SER A 161 -21.23 -10.88 1.51
C SER A 161 -19.90 -11.20 0.82
N ILE A 162 -18.99 -11.80 1.58
CA ILE A 162 -17.72 -12.32 1.09
C ILE A 162 -17.58 -13.78 1.53
N SER A 163 -17.00 -14.62 0.68
CA SER A 163 -16.64 -16.00 1.01
C SER A 163 -15.16 -16.21 0.77
N PHE A 164 -14.54 -17.09 1.54
CA PHE A 164 -13.10 -17.30 1.51
C PHE A 164 -12.74 -18.69 1.02
N GLY A 165 -11.59 -18.80 0.34
CA GLY A 165 -10.95 -20.06 0.02
C GLY A 165 -10.14 -20.61 1.18
N THR A 166 -9.17 -21.46 0.88
CA THR A 166 -8.24 -21.99 1.89
C THR A 166 -7.08 -21.02 2.10
N ALA A 167 -6.75 -20.73 3.35
CA ALA A 167 -5.59 -19.93 3.71
C ALA A 167 -4.29 -20.65 3.32
N VAL A 168 -3.29 -19.90 2.89
CA VAL A 168 -1.98 -20.40 2.44
C VAL A 168 -0.88 -19.67 3.18
N VAL A 169 -0.02 -20.43 3.87
CA VAL A 169 1.18 -19.88 4.50
C VAL A 169 2.19 -19.51 3.42
N TYR A 170 2.68 -18.28 3.43
CA TYR A 170 3.72 -17.81 2.53
C TYR A 170 5.10 -17.67 3.22
N ASN A 171 5.11 -17.47 4.56
CA ASN A 171 6.32 -17.47 5.36
C ASN A 171 6.08 -18.26 6.65
N SER A 172 6.92 -19.27 6.91
CA SER A 172 6.90 -20.09 8.12
C SER A 172 7.81 -19.57 9.24
N GLY A 173 8.32 -18.36 9.10
CA GLY A 173 8.95 -17.57 10.15
C GLY A 173 7.99 -16.56 10.76
N GLY A 174 8.40 -15.86 11.83
CA GLY A 174 7.61 -14.73 12.35
C GLY A 174 7.49 -13.62 11.30
N THR A 175 6.28 -13.26 10.95
CA THR A 175 5.99 -12.24 9.93
C THR A 175 5.41 -11.00 10.59
N TYR A 176 5.94 -9.82 10.30
CA TYR A 176 5.52 -8.56 10.90
C TYR A 176 5.39 -7.45 9.85
N TYR A 177 4.55 -6.45 10.13
CA TYR A 177 4.36 -5.28 9.27
C TYR A 177 4.03 -5.64 7.83
N THR A 178 3.17 -6.65 7.62
CA THR A 178 2.82 -7.09 6.26
C THR A 178 2.06 -6.00 5.50
N THR A 179 2.38 -5.83 4.24
CA THR A 179 1.70 -4.93 3.31
C THR A 179 1.51 -5.61 1.96
N ALA A 180 0.32 -5.47 1.38
CA ALA A 180 -0.04 -6.11 0.13
C ALA A 180 -0.43 -5.08 -0.93
N THR A 181 0.02 -5.29 -2.16
CA THR A 181 -0.38 -4.50 -3.33
C THR A 181 -0.61 -5.40 -4.54
N PHE A 182 -1.39 -4.93 -5.52
CA PHE A 182 -1.66 -5.68 -6.74
C PHE A 182 -0.96 -5.04 -7.94
N ASP A 183 -0.07 -5.79 -8.56
CA ASP A 183 0.54 -5.44 -9.85
C ASP A 183 -0.41 -5.84 -10.98
N SER A 184 -1.15 -4.87 -11.48
CA SER A 184 -2.11 -5.07 -12.57
C SER A 184 -1.45 -5.33 -13.94
N ASN A 185 -0.16 -5.05 -14.09
CA ASN A 185 0.58 -5.33 -15.32
C ASN A 185 0.94 -6.82 -15.43
N SER A 186 1.42 -7.42 -14.35
CA SER A 186 1.77 -8.84 -14.30
C SER A 186 0.63 -9.73 -13.79
N ASN A 187 -0.48 -9.13 -13.31
CA ASN A 187 -1.61 -9.82 -12.66
C ASN A 187 -1.14 -10.63 -11.45
N LYS A 188 -0.40 -9.99 -10.56
CA LYS A 188 0.15 -10.61 -9.35
C LYS A 188 -0.13 -9.79 -8.10
N ALA A 189 -0.40 -10.47 -7.00
CA ALA A 189 -0.32 -9.89 -5.68
C ALA A 189 1.14 -9.87 -5.22
N VAL A 190 1.60 -8.76 -4.65
CA VAL A 190 2.91 -8.66 -4.01
C VAL A 190 2.71 -8.37 -2.55
N ILE A 191 3.31 -9.19 -1.69
CA ILE A 191 3.30 -9.02 -0.25
C ILE A 191 4.72 -8.71 0.20
N ALA A 192 4.91 -7.59 0.89
CA ALA A 192 6.17 -7.25 1.53
C ALA A 192 5.99 -7.30 3.06
N TYR A 193 7.03 -7.73 3.77
CA TYR A 193 6.97 -7.95 5.21
C TYR A 193 8.36 -7.94 5.83
N ARG A 194 8.40 -7.81 7.15
CA ARG A 194 9.60 -8.10 7.95
C ARG A 194 9.62 -9.57 8.29
N ASP A 195 10.67 -10.25 7.87
CA ASP A 195 10.89 -11.69 8.15
C ASP A 195 11.66 -11.89 9.45
N GLY A 196 10.94 -12.15 10.53
CA GLY A 196 11.53 -12.45 11.84
C GLY A 196 12.27 -13.79 11.90
N GLY A 197 11.95 -14.71 10.99
CA GLY A 197 12.67 -15.97 10.81
C GLY A 197 14.03 -15.79 10.14
N ASN A 198 14.23 -14.66 9.44
CA ASN A 198 15.43 -14.31 8.71
C ASN A 198 16.02 -12.96 9.18
N SER A 199 16.38 -12.87 10.46
CA SER A 199 17.06 -11.71 11.06
C SER A 199 16.29 -10.37 10.91
N ASN A 200 14.97 -10.40 10.82
CA ASN A 200 14.10 -9.23 10.61
C ASN A 200 14.30 -8.51 9.26
N GLN A 201 14.85 -9.20 8.27
CA GLN A 201 15.08 -8.66 6.93
C GLN A 201 13.78 -8.22 6.25
N GLY A 202 13.91 -7.21 5.40
CA GLY A 202 12.85 -6.82 4.49
C GLY A 202 12.71 -7.81 3.34
N THR A 203 11.58 -8.51 3.28
CA THR A 203 11.34 -9.59 2.32
C THR A 203 10.05 -9.35 1.54
N ALA A 204 10.02 -9.76 0.29
CA ALA A 204 8.82 -9.72 -0.54
C ALA A 204 8.59 -11.04 -1.25
N ILE A 205 7.32 -11.34 -1.51
CA ILE A 205 6.89 -12.56 -2.20
C ILE A 205 5.79 -12.24 -3.21
N VAL A 206 5.78 -12.98 -4.33
CA VAL A 206 4.83 -12.79 -5.42
C VAL A 206 3.79 -13.90 -5.40
N GLY A 207 2.52 -13.52 -5.29
CA GLY A 207 1.37 -14.41 -5.28
C GLY A 207 0.62 -14.43 -6.61
N THR A 208 0.16 -15.61 -7.01
CA THR A 208 -0.72 -15.84 -8.17
C THR A 208 -2.05 -16.37 -7.69
N VAL A 209 -3.12 -15.61 -7.92
CA VAL A 209 -4.48 -16.05 -7.60
C VAL A 209 -5.03 -16.93 -8.72
N SER A 210 -5.63 -18.04 -8.33
CA SER A 210 -6.34 -18.95 -9.24
C SER A 210 -7.62 -19.48 -8.57
N GLY A 211 -8.79 -19.07 -9.08
CA GLY A 211 -10.05 -19.37 -8.44
C GLY A 211 -10.16 -18.75 -7.05
N THR A 212 -10.22 -19.56 -6.01
CA THR A 212 -10.29 -19.14 -4.60
C THR A 212 -9.01 -19.46 -3.83
N SER A 213 -7.91 -19.74 -4.53
CA SER A 213 -6.62 -20.06 -3.92
C SER A 213 -5.54 -19.09 -4.41
N ILE A 214 -4.45 -18.99 -3.65
CA ILE A 214 -3.25 -18.26 -4.02
C ILE A 214 -2.04 -19.20 -3.91
N SER A 215 -1.10 -19.08 -4.84
CA SER A 215 0.18 -19.78 -4.80
C SER A 215 1.31 -18.76 -4.86
N PHE A 216 2.43 -19.05 -4.21
CA PHE A 216 3.54 -18.13 -4.08
C PHE A 216 4.79 -18.61 -4.81
N GLY A 217 5.58 -17.66 -5.30
CA GLY A 217 6.93 -17.90 -5.79
C GLY A 217 7.94 -17.99 -4.66
N ALA A 218 9.21 -17.79 -4.98
CA ALA A 218 10.26 -17.72 -3.97
C ALA A 218 10.26 -16.33 -3.29
N GLU A 219 10.59 -16.32 -2.01
CA GLU A 219 10.87 -15.11 -1.24
C GLU A 219 12.10 -14.38 -1.80
N VAL A 220 12.06 -13.06 -1.81
CA VAL A 220 13.19 -12.22 -2.23
C VAL A 220 13.45 -11.16 -1.18
N VAL A 221 14.65 -11.16 -0.63
CA VAL A 221 15.10 -10.14 0.33
C VAL A 221 15.36 -8.84 -0.45
N PHE A 222 14.74 -7.74 -0.03
CA PHE A 222 14.98 -6.41 -0.59
C PHE A 222 15.84 -5.53 0.33
N GLU A 223 15.86 -5.85 1.63
CA GLU A 223 16.70 -5.19 2.63
C GLU A 223 17.29 -6.23 3.57
N THR A 224 18.61 -6.25 3.70
CA THR A 224 19.33 -7.19 4.56
C THR A 224 19.35 -6.77 6.02
N GLY A 225 19.05 -5.53 6.29
CA GLY A 225 18.83 -4.98 7.63
C GLY A 225 17.40 -5.19 8.13
N GLY A 226 17.20 -4.85 9.40
CA GLY A 226 15.86 -4.86 9.99
C GLY A 226 14.98 -3.76 9.38
N VAL A 227 13.71 -4.09 9.09
CA VAL A 227 12.74 -3.14 8.57
C VAL A 227 11.51 -3.02 9.46
N THR A 228 10.92 -1.83 9.51
CA THR A 228 9.63 -1.58 10.18
C THR A 228 8.79 -0.58 9.39
N SER A 229 7.54 -0.36 9.81
CA SER A 229 6.66 0.65 9.18
C SER A 229 6.58 0.52 7.66
N LEU A 230 6.34 -0.70 7.14
CA LEU A 230 6.28 -0.96 5.71
C LEU A 230 4.95 -0.49 5.10
N SER A 231 5.05 0.05 3.88
CA SER A 231 3.89 0.31 3.03
C SER A 231 4.26 0.09 1.57
N ALA A 232 3.40 -0.56 0.80
CA ALA A 232 3.61 -0.84 -0.60
C ALA A 232 2.47 -0.30 -1.47
N THR A 233 2.82 0.16 -2.67
CA THR A 233 1.87 0.55 -3.72
C THR A 233 2.38 0.12 -5.09
N PHE A 234 1.48 0.03 -6.06
CA PHE A 234 1.84 -0.26 -7.44
C PHE A 234 1.71 1.00 -8.31
N ASP A 235 2.82 1.38 -8.93
CA ASP A 235 2.86 2.41 -9.97
C ASP A 235 2.47 1.78 -11.31
N SER A 236 1.21 1.97 -11.72
CA SER A 236 0.68 1.41 -12.97
C SER A 236 1.25 2.07 -14.21
N ASN A 237 1.85 3.26 -14.13
CA ASN A 237 2.44 3.95 -15.27
C ASN A 237 3.85 3.43 -15.56
N ALA A 238 4.64 3.18 -14.51
CA ALA A 238 5.98 2.62 -14.62
C ALA A 238 6.02 1.09 -14.58
N HIS A 239 4.90 0.44 -14.23
CA HIS A 239 4.80 -1.00 -13.97
C HIS A 239 5.78 -1.45 -12.88
N LYS A 240 5.77 -0.74 -11.75
CA LYS A 240 6.69 -0.97 -10.63
C LYS A 240 5.93 -1.10 -9.31
N VAL A 241 6.43 -1.98 -8.46
CA VAL A 241 6.06 -2.03 -7.04
C VAL A 241 7.00 -1.09 -6.29
N VAL A 242 6.43 -0.20 -5.48
CA VAL A 242 7.18 0.73 -4.64
C VAL A 242 6.92 0.39 -3.19
N ILE A 243 7.99 0.13 -2.42
CA ILE A 243 7.93 -0.20 -1.00
C ILE A 243 8.67 0.90 -0.23
N ALA A 244 7.98 1.59 0.66
CA ALA A 244 8.58 2.51 1.62
C ALA A 244 8.66 1.83 3.00
N TYR A 245 9.75 2.05 3.71
CA TYR A 245 10.02 1.43 5.01
C TYR A 245 10.95 2.27 5.85
N GLN A 246 10.95 2.00 7.16
CA GLN A 246 11.99 2.45 8.06
C GLN A 246 13.12 1.44 8.03
N ASP A 247 14.34 1.88 7.70
CA ASP A 247 15.56 1.08 7.67
C ASP A 247 16.23 1.12 9.06
N SER A 248 16.08 0.04 9.83
CA SER A 248 16.56 -0.01 11.21
C SER A 248 18.09 0.02 11.32
N ASP A 249 18.79 -0.52 10.33
CA ASP A 249 20.25 -0.61 10.31
C ASP A 249 20.89 0.68 9.77
N ASN A 250 20.10 1.51 9.08
CA ASN A 250 20.52 2.82 8.60
C ASN A 250 19.92 3.95 9.46
N SER A 251 20.17 3.95 10.75
CA SER A 251 19.71 5.00 11.68
C SER A 251 18.20 5.24 11.69
N GLN A 252 17.41 4.25 11.34
CA GLN A 252 15.93 4.29 11.24
C GLN A 252 15.43 5.29 10.18
N TYR A 253 16.23 5.56 9.15
CA TYR A 253 15.90 6.46 8.06
C TYR A 253 14.72 5.96 7.22
N GLY A 254 13.95 6.91 6.71
CA GLY A 254 12.90 6.61 5.72
C GLY A 254 13.52 6.25 4.38
N THR A 255 13.28 5.01 3.95
CA THR A 255 13.89 4.43 2.76
C THR A 255 12.81 3.90 1.82
N VAL A 256 13.05 4.02 0.52
CA VAL A 256 12.15 3.49 -0.54
C VAL A 256 12.93 2.62 -1.50
N ILE A 257 12.30 1.53 -1.93
CA ILE A 257 12.86 0.62 -2.93
C ILE A 257 11.83 0.32 -4.02
N VAL A 258 12.33 0.10 -5.24
CA VAL A 258 11.50 -0.15 -6.43
C VAL A 258 11.73 -1.56 -6.93
N GLY A 259 10.64 -2.31 -7.06
CA GLY A 259 10.61 -3.69 -7.53
C GLY A 259 9.98 -3.84 -8.91
N THR A 260 10.45 -4.85 -9.65
CA THR A 260 9.88 -5.28 -10.93
C THR A 260 9.49 -6.74 -10.84
N VAL A 261 8.19 -7.02 -11.03
CA VAL A 261 7.68 -8.40 -11.06
C VAL A 261 7.94 -9.04 -12.41
N SER A 262 8.40 -10.27 -12.41
CA SER A 262 8.57 -11.10 -13.60
C SER A 262 8.18 -12.55 -13.27
N GLY A 263 7.11 -13.03 -13.88
CA GLY A 263 6.56 -14.35 -13.58
C GLY A 263 6.08 -14.45 -12.12
N THR A 264 6.72 -15.29 -11.32
CA THR A 264 6.42 -15.47 -9.89
C THR A 264 7.52 -14.94 -8.98
N SER A 265 8.40 -14.07 -9.49
CA SER A 265 9.48 -13.45 -8.72
C SER A 265 9.45 -11.93 -8.86
N ILE A 266 10.15 -11.25 -7.97
CA ILE A 266 10.36 -9.81 -8.00
C ILE A 266 11.87 -9.52 -7.91
N SER A 267 12.34 -8.51 -8.63
CA SER A 267 13.72 -8.02 -8.51
C SER A 267 13.70 -6.56 -8.09
N PHE A 268 14.70 -6.15 -7.32
CA PHE A 268 14.76 -4.81 -6.75
C PHE A 268 15.96 -4.03 -7.27
N ASN A 269 15.78 -2.72 -7.41
CA ASN A 269 16.85 -1.75 -7.63
C ASN A 269 17.57 -1.45 -6.31
N SER A 270 18.56 -0.55 -6.35
CA SER A 270 19.12 0.00 -5.12
C SER A 270 18.09 0.84 -4.37
N SER A 271 18.08 0.76 -3.05
CA SER A 271 17.24 1.57 -2.19
C SER A 271 17.67 3.05 -2.20
N ILE A 272 16.72 3.94 -1.86
CA ILE A 272 16.91 5.39 -1.83
C ILE A 272 16.38 5.91 -0.51
N VAL A 273 17.20 6.65 0.24
CA VAL A 273 16.77 7.36 1.44
C VAL A 273 15.92 8.57 1.00
N PHE A 274 14.66 8.64 1.43
CA PHE A 274 13.80 9.80 1.20
C PHE A 274 13.75 10.75 2.41
N GLU A 275 14.10 10.24 3.62
CA GLU A 275 14.18 11.02 4.85
C GLU A 275 15.39 10.57 5.67
N ALA A 276 16.33 11.49 5.93
CA ALA A 276 17.55 11.22 6.69
C ALA A 276 17.36 11.47 8.20
N ALA A 277 16.22 11.03 8.72
CA ALA A 277 15.86 11.03 10.14
C ALA A 277 14.98 9.79 10.42
N GLU A 278 14.77 9.51 11.70
CA GLU A 278 13.87 8.43 12.12
C GLU A 278 12.46 8.66 11.57
N THR A 279 11.95 7.66 10.86
CA THR A 279 10.66 7.68 10.18
C THR A 279 9.75 6.58 10.72
N GLN A 280 8.49 6.90 11.01
CA GLN A 280 7.51 5.93 11.52
C GLN A 280 6.20 6.01 10.73
N TYR A 281 5.42 4.92 10.75
CA TYR A 281 4.07 4.85 10.16
C TYR A 281 4.01 5.31 8.70
N THR A 282 4.82 4.71 7.84
CA THR A 282 4.80 5.03 6.41
C THR A 282 3.51 4.60 5.74
N ALA A 283 3.02 5.41 4.82
CA ALA A 283 1.89 5.09 3.94
C ALA A 283 2.21 5.55 2.52
N THR A 284 1.95 4.70 1.54
CA THR A 284 2.20 4.99 0.13
C THR A 284 0.92 4.99 -0.68
N ALA A 285 0.80 5.90 -1.63
CA ALA A 285 -0.29 5.94 -2.59
C ALA A 285 0.21 6.38 -3.96
N PHE A 286 -0.32 5.78 -5.01
CA PHE A 286 0.01 6.15 -6.39
C PHE A 286 -1.03 7.11 -6.97
N ASP A 287 -0.58 8.27 -7.44
CA ASP A 287 -1.37 9.22 -8.23
C ASP A 287 -1.21 8.89 -9.72
N SER A 288 -2.18 8.19 -10.30
CA SER A 288 -2.15 7.77 -11.70
C SER A 288 -2.23 8.93 -12.68
N ASN A 289 -2.79 10.08 -12.28
CA ASN A 289 -2.86 11.26 -13.14
C ASN A 289 -1.51 11.97 -13.22
N ALA A 290 -0.81 12.09 -12.10
CA ALA A 290 0.51 12.71 -12.05
C ALA A 290 1.65 11.72 -12.39
N GLY A 291 1.41 10.41 -12.38
CA GLY A 291 2.44 9.38 -12.49
C GLY A 291 3.44 9.45 -11.36
N LYS A 292 2.97 9.64 -10.13
CA LYS A 292 3.81 9.84 -8.95
C LYS A 292 3.33 9.00 -7.78
N VAL A 293 4.28 8.57 -6.96
CA VAL A 293 4.00 7.99 -5.65
C VAL A 293 4.13 9.08 -4.59
N VAL A 294 3.14 9.17 -3.73
CA VAL A 294 3.19 9.97 -2.51
C VAL A 294 3.54 9.05 -1.35
N ILE A 295 4.54 9.42 -0.57
CA ILE A 295 4.90 8.73 0.68
C ILE A 295 4.59 9.69 1.81
N ALA A 296 3.69 9.32 2.71
CA ALA A 296 3.39 10.03 3.94
C ALA A 296 3.98 9.27 5.13
N TYR A 297 4.48 9.99 6.14
CA TYR A 297 5.15 9.39 7.28
C TYR A 297 5.14 10.32 8.49
N LYS A 298 5.39 9.76 9.66
CA LYS A 298 5.73 10.55 10.85
C LYS A 298 7.23 10.80 10.86
N ASP A 299 7.62 12.07 10.81
CA ASP A 299 8.99 12.54 10.85
C ASP A 299 9.41 12.80 12.31
N VAL A 300 10.11 11.85 12.92
CA VAL A 300 10.56 11.95 14.30
C VAL A 300 11.67 13.01 14.45
N GLY A 301 12.50 13.15 13.41
CA GLY A 301 13.55 14.18 13.36
C GLY A 301 12.98 15.60 13.34
N ASN A 302 11.72 15.76 12.93
CA ASN A 302 11.00 17.03 12.90
C ASN A 302 9.83 17.03 13.90
N SER A 303 10.12 16.77 15.17
CA SER A 303 9.14 16.81 16.27
C SER A 303 7.95 15.85 16.12
N GLY A 304 8.09 14.82 15.31
CA GLY A 304 7.03 13.83 15.05
C GLY A 304 5.90 14.36 14.17
N TYR A 305 6.15 15.37 13.35
CA TYR A 305 5.14 15.90 12.43
C TYR A 305 4.80 14.91 11.33
N GLY A 306 3.54 14.92 10.87
CA GLY A 306 3.13 14.26 9.65
C GLY A 306 3.74 14.95 8.44
N THR A 307 4.57 14.25 7.70
CA THR A 307 5.33 14.75 6.55
C THR A 307 5.00 13.93 5.31
N SER A 308 5.14 14.49 4.13
CA SER A 308 4.99 13.75 2.89
C SER A 308 6.00 14.16 1.84
N VAL A 309 6.39 13.21 1.00
CA VAL A 309 7.31 13.42 -0.12
C VAL A 309 6.70 12.82 -1.40
N VAL A 310 7.05 13.41 -2.55
CA VAL A 310 6.67 12.89 -3.86
C VAL A 310 7.84 12.13 -4.46
N PHE A 311 7.60 10.89 -4.83
CA PHE A 311 8.58 9.99 -5.42
C PHE A 311 8.20 9.61 -6.86
N THR A 312 9.20 9.44 -7.72
CA THR A 312 9.04 8.97 -9.10
C THR A 312 9.74 7.63 -9.25
N SER A 313 8.95 6.57 -9.45
CA SER A 313 9.45 5.21 -9.57
C SER A 313 9.95 4.86 -10.97
N ALA A 314 9.60 5.66 -11.99
CA ALA A 314 10.13 5.47 -13.34
C ALA A 314 11.64 5.63 -13.31
N ALA A 315 12.38 4.57 -13.69
CA ALA A 315 13.73 4.77 -14.17
C ALA A 315 13.64 5.78 -15.30
N SER A 316 14.42 6.87 -15.24
CA SER A 316 14.66 7.67 -16.43
C SER A 316 15.18 6.69 -17.47
N ASN A 317 14.36 6.30 -18.45
CA ASN A 317 14.87 5.55 -19.57
C ASN A 317 16.00 6.39 -20.15
N SER A 318 17.14 5.78 -20.37
CA SER A 318 18.27 6.46 -21.03
C SER A 318 17.88 7.02 -22.43
N THR A 319 16.72 6.60 -22.95
CA THR A 319 16.10 7.14 -24.16
C THR A 319 15.38 8.48 -23.95
N ASP A 320 14.97 8.82 -22.71
CA ASP A 320 14.33 10.09 -22.39
C ASP A 320 15.31 11.12 -21.80
N PHE A 321 16.51 10.66 -21.43
CA PHE A 321 17.55 11.53 -20.94
C PHE A 321 18.38 12.07 -22.12
N ILE A 322 18.05 13.27 -22.54
CA ILE A 322 18.77 13.96 -23.62
C ILE A 322 20.19 14.36 -23.16
N GLY A 323 20.46 14.31 -21.86
CA GLY A 323 21.73 14.76 -21.28
C GLY A 323 21.78 16.28 -21.10
N ILE A 324 22.81 16.72 -20.39
CA ILE A 324 23.12 18.14 -20.26
C ILE A 324 24.28 18.41 -21.22
N THR A 325 24.13 19.40 -22.10
CA THR A 325 25.23 19.82 -22.95
C THR A 325 26.34 20.44 -22.10
N ALA A 326 27.56 19.96 -22.28
CA ALA A 326 28.71 20.53 -21.61
C ALA A 326 29.08 21.92 -22.14
N GLU A 327 28.54 22.29 -23.31
CA GLU A 327 28.73 23.59 -23.96
C GLU A 327 27.48 23.99 -24.75
N ALA A 328 27.35 25.24 -25.06
CA ALA A 328 26.26 25.72 -25.89
C ALA A 328 26.39 25.18 -27.32
N ILE A 329 25.36 24.44 -27.78
CA ILE A 329 25.27 23.95 -29.14
C ILE A 329 24.49 24.96 -29.96
N SER A 330 25.15 25.57 -30.96
CA SER A 330 24.44 26.41 -31.94
C SER A 330 23.64 25.55 -32.91
N SER A 331 22.58 26.09 -33.50
CA SER A 331 21.82 25.41 -34.54
C SER A 331 22.76 24.97 -35.68
N ALA A 332 22.69 23.74 -36.11
CA ALA A 332 23.54 23.10 -37.11
C ALA A 332 24.99 22.73 -36.67
N ALA A 333 25.29 22.77 -35.36
CA ALA A 333 26.54 22.27 -34.82
C ALA A 333 26.36 20.93 -34.09
N THR A 334 27.41 20.15 -34.00
CA THR A 334 27.46 18.95 -33.15
C THR A 334 28.14 19.30 -31.82
N GLY A 335 27.56 18.88 -30.74
CA GLY A 335 28.12 19.07 -29.40
C GLY A 335 28.22 17.77 -28.61
N ALA A 336 29.10 17.72 -27.64
CA ALA A 336 29.20 16.57 -26.76
C ALA A 336 28.07 16.61 -25.72
N VAL A 337 27.34 15.52 -25.58
CA VAL A 337 26.32 15.32 -24.55
C VAL A 337 26.84 14.31 -23.54
N ASN A 338 26.98 14.72 -22.30
CA ASN A 338 27.34 13.82 -21.21
C ASN A 338 26.07 13.11 -20.71
N VAL A 339 26.01 11.81 -20.90
CA VAL A 339 24.96 10.96 -20.38
C VAL A 339 25.36 10.47 -18.98
N TYR A 340 24.42 10.45 -18.05
CA TYR A 340 24.67 9.97 -16.70
C TYR A 340 25.18 8.51 -16.75
N GLY A 341 26.34 8.24 -16.17
CA GLY A 341 27.02 6.95 -16.27
C GLY A 341 28.31 6.97 -17.07
N GLY A 342 28.78 8.13 -17.52
CA GLY A 342 30.09 8.31 -18.16
C GLY A 342 30.15 7.91 -19.64
N ILE A 343 29.01 7.75 -20.30
CA ILE A 343 28.96 7.53 -21.77
C ILE A 343 28.80 8.88 -22.44
N ASN A 344 29.79 9.24 -23.25
CA ASN A 344 29.70 10.40 -24.12
C ASN A 344 29.00 10.02 -25.42
N ALA A 345 27.84 10.63 -25.70
CA ALA A 345 27.15 10.55 -26.94
C ALA A 345 27.40 11.82 -27.77
N VAL A 346 27.70 11.69 -29.04
CA VAL A 346 27.74 12.80 -29.98
C VAL A 346 26.39 12.91 -30.65
N GLN A 347 25.67 14.00 -30.39
CA GLN A 347 24.41 14.26 -31.07
C GLN A 347 24.64 15.21 -32.24
N THR A 348 24.29 14.76 -33.43
CA THR A 348 24.19 15.63 -34.60
C THR A 348 22.91 16.41 -34.50
N GLY A 349 22.99 17.74 -34.63
CA GLY A 349 21.85 18.64 -34.46
C GLY A 349 20.64 18.29 -35.32
N LEU A 350 19.49 18.55 -34.76
CA LEU A 350 18.19 18.56 -35.43
C LEU A 350 18.05 19.86 -36.23
#